data_f75018f99f5262738d239105d652b4f2
#
_entry.id   f75018f99f5262738d239105d652b4f2
#
_cell.length_a   1.000
_cell.length_b   1.000
_cell.length_c   1.000
_cell.angle_alpha   90.00
_cell.angle_beta   90.00
_cell.angle_gamma   90.00
#
_symmetry.space_group_name_H-M   'P 1'
#
loop_
_entity.id
_entity.type
_entity.pdbx_description
1 polymer ?
#
loop_
_entity_poly.entity_id
_entity_poly.type
_entity_poly.pdbx_seq_one_letter_code
_entity_poly.pdbx_strand_id
1 'polypeptide(L)'
;TGIDALRTTVREGYSHPELEWAEGSRLILITAHRRENLGEPMHRMFRAIRRVMEEHPDTKAIYPIHMNPLVRKAAHEELDGFDRLHIIDPLEVLDFHNFMAASHLILTDSGGIQEEAPSLGKPVLVMRDTTERPEGVAAGTLKLVGTEEDVIYREFSRLLSDEGEYAAMSHASNPYGDGHASERI
;
A
#
# COMPACT_ATOMS: atom_id res chain seq x y z
N THR A 1 -17.51 10.04 -4.84
CA THR A 1 -16.32 9.24 -5.13
C THR A 1 -15.73 8.67 -3.83
N GLY A 2 -14.88 7.65 -3.96
CA GLY A 2 -14.15 7.11 -2.82
C GLY A 2 -13.27 8.16 -2.13
N ILE A 3 -12.76 9.11 -2.89
CA ILE A 3 -11.93 10.21 -2.37
C ILE A 3 -12.77 11.11 -1.45
N ASP A 4 -13.99 11.44 -1.84
CA ASP A 4 -14.88 12.24 -0.99
C ASP A 4 -15.20 11.53 0.32
N ALA A 5 -15.34 10.20 0.30
CA ALA A 5 -15.60 9.41 1.49
C ALA A 5 -14.45 9.49 2.50
N LEU A 6 -13.21 9.63 2.04
CA LEU A 6 -12.05 9.77 2.92
C LEU A 6 -12.15 10.97 3.86
N ARG A 7 -12.78 12.03 3.42
CA ARG A 7 -12.94 13.26 4.24
C ARG A 7 -13.77 13.02 5.49
N THR A 8 -14.64 12.02 5.47
CA THR A 8 -15.50 11.69 6.62
C THR A 8 -14.97 10.52 7.43
N THR A 9 -14.15 9.64 6.84
CA THR A 9 -13.65 8.43 7.49
C THR A 9 -12.29 8.61 8.12
N VAL A 10 -11.39 9.42 7.51
CA VAL A 10 -10.08 9.71 8.08
C VAL A 10 -10.27 10.76 9.18
N ARG A 11 -9.85 10.45 10.40
CA ARG A 11 -10.09 11.28 11.58
C ARG A 11 -8.84 11.54 12.37
N GLU A 12 -8.69 12.77 12.85
CA GLU A 12 -7.70 13.09 13.87
C GLU A 12 -8.07 12.35 15.15
N GLY A 13 -7.06 11.90 15.88
CA GLY A 13 -7.30 11.16 17.11
C GLY A 13 -7.74 9.72 16.91
N TYR A 14 -7.83 9.25 15.67
CA TYR A 14 -8.07 7.83 15.42
C TYR A 14 -6.94 7.00 16.02
N SER A 15 -7.29 5.94 16.73
CA SER A 15 -6.30 5.03 17.30
C SER A 15 -6.69 3.59 17.05
N HIS A 16 -5.68 2.74 16.95
CA HIS A 16 -5.85 1.31 16.77
C HIS A 16 -4.58 0.63 17.30
N PRO A 17 -4.69 -0.51 18.00
CA PRO A 17 -3.51 -1.18 18.55
C PRO A 17 -2.41 -1.44 17.53
N GLU A 18 -2.77 -1.79 16.29
CA GLU A 18 -1.78 -2.01 15.24
C GLU A 18 -1.04 -0.74 14.84
N LEU A 19 -1.72 0.40 14.83
CA LEU A 19 -1.08 1.68 14.55
C LEU A 19 -0.19 2.13 15.71
N GLU A 20 -0.59 1.82 16.95
CA GLU A 20 0.25 2.08 18.11
C GLU A 20 1.54 1.27 18.05
N TRP A 21 1.43 -0.01 17.65
CA TRP A 21 2.59 -0.86 17.44
C TRP A 21 3.55 -0.29 16.38
N ALA A 22 3.01 0.29 15.32
CA ALA A 22 3.80 0.84 14.21
C ALA A 22 4.37 2.24 14.50
N GLU A 23 3.96 2.88 15.59
CA GLU A 23 4.36 4.25 15.92
C GLU A 23 5.87 4.39 16.00
N GLY A 24 6.40 5.46 15.41
CA GLY A 24 7.84 5.69 15.34
C GLY A 24 8.55 4.98 14.19
N SER A 25 7.83 4.16 13.42
CA SER A 25 8.37 3.47 12.25
C SER A 25 7.75 4.03 10.98
N ARG A 26 8.42 3.79 9.84
CA ARG A 26 7.78 4.03 8.54
C ARG A 26 6.85 2.86 8.27
N LEU A 27 5.55 3.11 8.29
CA LEU A 27 4.53 2.07 8.13
C LEU A 27 4.28 1.77 6.66
N ILE A 28 4.37 0.50 6.30
CA ILE A 28 4.06 -0.01 4.98
C ILE A 28 2.70 -0.72 5.05
N LEU A 29 1.74 -0.26 4.27
CA LEU A 29 0.45 -0.92 4.19
C LEU A 29 0.44 -1.82 2.96
N ILE A 30 0.10 -3.10 3.14
CA ILE A 30 0.12 -4.09 2.08
C ILE A 30 -1.30 -4.59 1.84
N THR A 31 -1.72 -4.63 0.59
CA THR A 31 -2.95 -5.31 0.19
C THR A 31 -2.65 -6.11 -1.07
N ALA A 32 -2.78 -7.42 -0.98
CA ALA A 32 -2.55 -8.33 -2.11
C ALA A 32 -3.57 -9.45 -2.04
N HIS A 33 -4.44 -9.54 -3.05
CA HIS A 33 -5.53 -10.51 -3.01
C HIS A 33 -6.07 -10.88 -4.41
N ARG A 34 -5.50 -10.32 -5.47
CA ARG A 34 -6.04 -10.58 -6.81
C ARG A 34 -5.81 -12.03 -7.23
N ARG A 35 -6.85 -12.57 -7.86
CA ARG A 35 -6.86 -13.98 -8.28
C ARG A 35 -5.73 -14.31 -9.24
N GLU A 36 -5.43 -13.43 -10.19
CA GLU A 36 -4.36 -13.63 -11.16
C GLU A 36 -2.97 -13.64 -10.55
N ASN A 37 -2.81 -13.18 -9.32
CA ASN A 37 -1.51 -13.17 -8.63
C ASN A 37 -1.31 -14.39 -7.74
N LEU A 38 -2.30 -15.27 -7.59
CA LEU A 38 -2.18 -16.47 -6.76
C LEU A 38 -1.07 -17.38 -7.30
N GLY A 39 -0.39 -18.07 -6.39
CA GLY A 39 0.71 -18.94 -6.72
C GLY A 39 2.05 -18.20 -6.75
N GLU A 40 2.89 -18.52 -7.72
CA GLU A 40 4.26 -17.99 -7.79
C GLU A 40 4.35 -16.46 -7.81
N PRO A 41 3.50 -15.72 -8.54
CA PRO A 41 3.57 -14.25 -8.48
C PRO A 41 3.48 -13.70 -7.07
N MET A 42 2.57 -14.23 -6.25
CA MET A 42 2.38 -13.77 -4.89
C MET A 42 3.59 -14.11 -4.01
N HIS A 43 4.20 -15.27 -4.21
CA HIS A 43 5.44 -15.62 -3.50
C HIS A 43 6.57 -14.64 -3.83
N ARG A 44 6.72 -14.27 -5.10
CA ARG A 44 7.73 -13.28 -5.50
C ARG A 44 7.49 -11.93 -4.87
N MET A 45 6.23 -11.49 -4.81
CA MET A 45 5.85 -10.23 -4.17
C MET A 45 6.26 -10.22 -2.70
N PHE A 46 5.92 -11.26 -1.96
CA PHE A 46 6.23 -11.34 -0.54
C PHE A 46 7.73 -11.47 -0.27
N ARG A 47 8.46 -12.22 -1.08
CA ARG A 47 9.92 -12.30 -0.95
C ARG A 47 10.58 -10.93 -1.13
N ALA A 48 10.13 -10.18 -2.12
CA ALA A 48 10.66 -8.83 -2.36
C ALA A 48 10.39 -7.92 -1.17
N ILE A 49 9.16 -7.94 -0.65
CA ILE A 49 8.77 -7.10 0.48
C ILE A 49 9.63 -7.41 1.71
N ARG A 50 9.77 -8.68 2.04
CA ARG A 50 10.58 -9.10 3.19
C ARG A 50 12.04 -8.67 3.02
N ARG A 51 12.60 -8.89 1.85
CA ARG A 51 13.98 -8.55 1.53
C ARG A 51 14.25 -7.06 1.71
N VAL A 52 13.36 -6.20 1.22
CA VAL A 52 13.50 -4.75 1.37
C VAL A 52 13.42 -4.35 2.84
N MET A 53 12.45 -4.89 3.57
CA MET A 53 12.26 -4.54 4.97
C MET A 53 13.42 -5.01 5.86
N GLU A 54 14.03 -6.13 5.53
CA GLU A 54 15.22 -6.60 6.26
C GLU A 54 16.39 -5.60 6.11
N GLU A 55 16.47 -4.92 4.98
CA GLU A 55 17.49 -3.90 4.72
C GLU A 55 17.12 -2.53 5.28
N HIS A 56 15.88 -2.33 5.72
CA HIS A 56 15.39 -1.06 6.26
C HIS A 56 14.76 -1.29 7.63
N PRO A 57 15.57 -1.35 8.69
CA PRO A 57 15.09 -1.75 10.02
C PRO A 57 14.13 -0.76 10.68
N ASP A 58 13.97 0.45 10.13
CA ASP A 58 13.01 1.45 10.61
C ASP A 58 11.60 1.26 10.03
N THR A 59 11.38 0.21 9.23
CA THR A 59 10.07 -0.08 8.65
C THR A 59 9.30 -1.10 9.45
N LYS A 60 7.98 -0.94 9.48
CA LYS A 60 7.03 -1.96 9.93
C LYS A 60 5.93 -2.05 8.90
N ALA A 61 5.34 -3.23 8.75
CA ALA A 61 4.27 -3.43 7.78
C ALA A 61 3.03 -4.02 8.46
N ILE A 62 1.88 -3.63 7.94
CA ILE A 62 0.60 -4.22 8.32
C ILE A 62 -0.05 -4.73 7.03
N TYR A 63 -0.46 -5.99 7.07
CA TYR A 63 -1.11 -6.65 5.94
C TYR A 63 -2.47 -7.18 6.36
N PRO A 64 -3.56 -6.40 6.10
CA PRO A 64 -4.92 -6.92 6.26
C PRO A 64 -5.14 -7.97 5.18
N ILE A 65 -5.09 -9.24 5.56
CA ILE A 65 -5.04 -10.34 4.59
C ILE A 65 -6.43 -10.79 4.16
N HIS A 66 -6.58 -11.08 2.87
CA HIS A 66 -7.80 -11.65 2.34
C HIS A 66 -8.06 -13.05 2.92
N MET A 67 -9.34 -13.44 3.03
CA MET A 67 -9.74 -14.72 3.61
C MET A 67 -9.40 -15.95 2.74
N ASN A 68 -9.02 -15.74 1.49
CA ASN A 68 -8.68 -16.83 0.57
C ASN A 68 -7.50 -17.66 1.14
N PRO A 69 -7.68 -19.00 1.33
CA PRO A 69 -6.62 -19.84 1.88
C PRO A 69 -5.32 -19.84 1.07
N LEU A 70 -5.39 -19.65 -0.24
CA LEU A 70 -4.20 -19.60 -1.09
C LEU A 70 -3.36 -18.37 -0.83
N VAL A 71 -4.02 -17.23 -0.56
CA VAL A 71 -3.33 -15.99 -0.19
C VAL A 71 -2.65 -16.17 1.17
N ARG A 72 -3.38 -16.73 2.13
CA ARG A 72 -2.85 -16.98 3.47
C ARG A 72 -1.67 -17.94 3.46
N LYS A 73 -1.75 -18.99 2.65
CA LYS A 73 -0.66 -19.96 2.52
C LYS A 73 0.60 -19.31 1.98
N ALA A 74 0.50 -18.54 0.91
CA ALA A 74 1.65 -17.84 0.33
C ALA A 74 2.28 -16.87 1.33
N ALA A 75 1.45 -16.11 2.05
CA ALA A 75 1.93 -15.18 3.06
C ALA A 75 2.67 -15.90 4.19
N HIS A 76 2.12 -17.00 4.69
CA HIS A 76 2.78 -17.76 5.74
C HIS A 76 4.09 -18.36 5.29
N GLU A 77 4.15 -18.91 4.09
CA GLU A 77 5.38 -19.53 3.56
C GLU A 77 6.52 -18.50 3.40
N GLU A 78 6.21 -17.27 3.05
CA GLU A 78 7.24 -16.26 2.76
C GLU A 78 7.49 -15.28 3.92
N LEU A 79 6.50 -15.04 4.76
CA LEU A 79 6.57 -13.96 5.76
C LEU A 79 6.60 -14.44 7.23
N ASP A 80 6.41 -15.74 7.48
CA ASP A 80 6.44 -16.25 8.86
C ASP A 80 7.79 -15.96 9.51
N GLY A 81 7.74 -15.63 10.80
CA GLY A 81 8.93 -15.35 11.58
C GLY A 81 9.52 -13.98 11.38
N PHE A 82 8.90 -13.14 10.56
CA PHE A 82 9.34 -11.76 10.37
C PHE A 82 8.55 -10.83 11.31
N ASP A 83 9.16 -10.46 12.42
CA ASP A 83 8.49 -9.76 13.53
C ASP A 83 7.93 -8.37 13.19
N ARG A 84 8.49 -7.71 12.17
CA ARG A 84 8.11 -6.35 11.82
C ARG A 84 7.00 -6.27 10.77
N LEU A 85 6.38 -7.41 10.45
CA LEU A 85 5.23 -7.46 9.56
C LEU A 85 4.10 -8.20 10.27
N HIS A 86 2.99 -7.52 10.49
CA HIS A 86 1.79 -8.10 11.09
C HIS A 86 0.77 -8.44 10.02
N ILE A 87 0.39 -9.71 9.98
CA ILE A 87 -0.72 -10.18 9.16
C ILE A 87 -1.95 -10.13 10.05
N ILE A 88 -2.94 -9.35 9.67
CA ILE A 88 -4.16 -9.14 10.45
C ILE A 88 -5.39 -9.51 9.65
N ASP A 89 -6.52 -9.61 10.33
CA ASP A 89 -7.81 -9.84 9.66
C ASP A 89 -8.19 -8.64 8.79
N PRO A 90 -9.05 -8.85 7.78
CA PRO A 90 -9.51 -7.74 6.95
C PRO A 90 -10.09 -6.61 7.78
N LEU A 91 -9.83 -5.37 7.35
CA LEU A 91 -10.31 -4.18 8.03
C LEU A 91 -11.62 -3.67 7.42
N GLU A 92 -12.46 -3.08 8.25
CA GLU A 92 -13.60 -2.32 7.75
C GLU A 92 -13.14 -1.05 7.06
N VAL A 93 -14.00 -0.46 6.22
CA VAL A 93 -13.65 0.69 5.37
C VAL A 93 -13.09 1.86 6.19
N LEU A 94 -13.74 2.20 7.30
CA LEU A 94 -13.29 3.32 8.14
C LEU A 94 -11.88 3.07 8.68
N ASP A 95 -11.65 1.87 9.22
CA ASP A 95 -10.33 1.51 9.73
C ASP A 95 -9.28 1.53 8.62
N PHE A 96 -9.62 0.96 7.47
CA PHE A 96 -8.69 0.88 6.35
C PHE A 96 -8.26 2.27 5.87
N HIS A 97 -9.21 3.21 5.76
CA HIS A 97 -8.90 4.59 5.37
C HIS A 97 -7.93 5.26 6.36
N ASN A 98 -8.12 5.00 7.65
CA ASN A 98 -7.23 5.56 8.67
C ASN A 98 -5.86 4.88 8.67
N PHE A 99 -5.79 3.59 8.34
CA PHE A 99 -4.50 2.92 8.15
C PHE A 99 -3.75 3.49 6.94
N MET A 100 -4.46 3.77 5.84
CA MET A 100 -3.83 4.44 4.70
C MET A 100 -3.27 5.80 5.09
N ALA A 101 -4.05 6.59 5.82
CA ALA A 101 -3.63 7.92 6.26
C ALA A 101 -2.38 7.88 7.16
N ALA A 102 -2.23 6.81 7.95
CA ALA A 102 -1.09 6.63 8.84
C ALA A 102 0.14 6.02 8.15
N SER A 103 -0.01 5.49 6.94
CA SER A 103 1.07 4.79 6.27
C SER A 103 2.07 5.73 5.62
N HIS A 104 3.30 5.25 5.45
CA HIS A 104 4.36 5.94 4.72
C HIS A 104 4.22 5.69 3.22
N LEU A 105 3.99 4.45 2.83
CA LEU A 105 3.70 4.07 1.45
C LEU A 105 2.85 2.81 1.42
N ILE A 106 2.28 2.52 0.24
CA ILE A 106 1.33 1.43 0.07
C ILE A 106 1.77 0.53 -1.08
N LEU A 107 1.76 -0.78 -0.82
CA LEU A 107 1.97 -1.82 -1.83
C LEU A 107 0.64 -2.52 -2.04
N THR A 108 0.11 -2.48 -3.26
CA THR A 108 -1.24 -2.97 -3.52
C THR A 108 -1.38 -3.61 -4.89
N ASP A 109 -2.35 -4.51 -5.01
CA ASP A 109 -2.86 -4.96 -6.31
C ASP A 109 -4.32 -4.54 -6.55
N SER A 110 -4.88 -3.68 -5.68
CA SER A 110 -6.27 -3.23 -5.73
C SER A 110 -6.45 -1.97 -6.56
N GLY A 111 -7.51 -1.94 -7.41
CA GLY A 111 -7.83 -0.78 -8.23
C GLY A 111 -8.33 0.44 -7.43
N GLY A 112 -9.15 0.21 -6.39
CA GLY A 112 -9.72 1.30 -5.60
C GLY A 112 -8.67 2.14 -4.86
N ILE A 113 -7.64 1.48 -4.34
CA ILE A 113 -6.58 2.15 -3.60
C ILE A 113 -5.78 3.09 -4.51
N GLN A 114 -5.70 2.79 -5.80
CA GLN A 114 -4.99 3.62 -6.76
C GLN A 114 -5.58 5.03 -6.91
N GLU A 115 -6.85 5.20 -6.54
CA GLU A 115 -7.49 6.52 -6.53
C GLU A 115 -7.41 7.17 -5.14
N GLU A 116 -7.66 6.38 -4.10
CA GLU A 116 -7.81 6.88 -2.73
C GLU A 116 -6.48 7.28 -2.08
N ALA A 117 -5.46 6.43 -2.18
CA ALA A 117 -4.20 6.67 -1.51
C ALA A 117 -3.46 7.93 -1.99
N PRO A 118 -3.42 8.22 -3.30
CA PRO A 118 -2.77 9.46 -3.76
C PRO A 118 -3.41 10.73 -3.21
N SER A 119 -4.73 10.71 -2.93
CA SER A 119 -5.40 11.88 -2.36
C SER A 119 -4.91 12.18 -0.94
N LEU A 120 -4.33 11.19 -0.26
CA LEU A 120 -3.73 11.33 1.05
C LEU A 120 -2.22 11.61 0.99
N GLY A 121 -1.68 11.81 -0.21
CA GLY A 121 -0.25 12.05 -0.39
C GLY A 121 0.62 10.81 -0.18
N LYS A 122 0.04 9.62 -0.35
CA LYS A 122 0.77 8.35 -0.13
C LYS A 122 1.23 7.76 -1.44
N PRO A 123 2.54 7.55 -1.63
CA PRO A 123 3.04 6.83 -2.79
C PRO A 123 2.47 5.41 -2.85
N VAL A 124 2.12 4.98 -4.06
CA VAL A 124 1.54 3.65 -4.28
C VAL A 124 2.37 2.88 -5.29
N LEU A 125 2.80 1.70 -4.90
CA LEU A 125 3.40 0.73 -5.82
C LEU A 125 2.35 -0.33 -6.14
N VAL A 126 2.02 -0.45 -7.41
CA VAL A 126 0.98 -1.36 -7.88
C VAL A 126 1.63 -2.63 -8.38
N MET A 127 1.39 -3.74 -7.69
CA MET A 127 1.97 -5.05 -7.98
C MET A 127 1.15 -5.77 -9.06
N ARG A 128 1.11 -5.13 -10.23
CA ARG A 128 0.41 -5.63 -11.41
C ARG A 128 1.17 -5.19 -12.65
N ASP A 129 0.98 -5.89 -13.76
CA ASP A 129 1.57 -5.51 -15.04
C ASP A 129 0.75 -4.44 -15.76
N THR A 130 -0.54 -4.35 -15.44
CA THR A 130 -1.46 -3.38 -16.05
C THR A 130 -2.29 -2.70 -14.97
N THR A 131 -2.88 -1.56 -15.32
CA THR A 131 -3.80 -0.84 -14.43
C THR A 131 -5.00 -0.33 -15.20
N GLU A 132 -6.16 -0.28 -14.52
CA GLU A 132 -7.35 0.42 -14.99
C GLU A 132 -7.27 1.93 -14.71
N ARG A 133 -6.17 2.39 -14.12
CA ARG A 133 -5.97 3.79 -13.70
C ARG A 133 -4.71 4.39 -14.32
N PRO A 134 -4.64 4.43 -15.68
CA PRO A 134 -3.42 4.92 -16.34
C PRO A 134 -3.13 6.40 -16.04
N GLU A 135 -4.13 7.18 -15.68
CA GLU A 135 -3.98 8.60 -15.34
C GLU A 135 -3.09 8.79 -14.12
N GLY A 136 -3.18 7.89 -13.13
CA GLY A 136 -2.34 7.94 -11.94
C GLY A 136 -0.88 7.67 -12.26
N VAL A 137 -0.62 6.73 -13.17
CA VAL A 137 0.75 6.45 -13.62
C VAL A 137 1.32 7.66 -14.35
N ALA A 138 0.54 8.23 -15.28
CA ALA A 138 0.96 9.41 -16.05
C ALA A 138 1.21 10.63 -15.16
N ALA A 139 0.40 10.80 -14.11
CA ALA A 139 0.57 11.90 -13.16
C ALA A 139 1.68 11.67 -12.13
N GLY A 140 2.22 10.46 -12.03
CA GLY A 140 3.28 10.13 -11.08
C GLY A 140 2.80 9.82 -9.66
N THR A 141 1.48 9.62 -9.45
CA THR A 141 0.95 9.32 -8.13
C THR A 141 1.05 7.84 -7.77
N LEU A 142 1.22 6.98 -8.78
CA LEU A 142 1.42 5.56 -8.56
C LEU A 142 2.39 5.01 -9.61
N LYS A 143 2.96 3.84 -9.32
CA LYS A 143 3.92 3.20 -10.20
C LYS A 143 3.60 1.72 -10.33
N LEU A 144 3.54 1.23 -11.57
CA LEU A 144 3.39 -0.19 -11.84
C LEU A 144 4.72 -0.89 -11.64
N VAL A 145 4.75 -1.90 -10.78
CA VAL A 145 5.98 -2.65 -10.49
C VAL A 145 5.87 -4.14 -10.86
N GLY A 146 4.72 -4.55 -11.40
CA GLY A 146 4.52 -5.94 -11.79
C GLY A 146 4.58 -6.89 -10.60
N THR A 147 4.98 -8.13 -10.86
CA THR A 147 5.06 -9.18 -9.84
C THR A 147 6.43 -9.84 -9.79
N GLU A 148 7.43 -9.30 -10.49
CA GLU A 148 8.78 -9.82 -10.45
C GLU A 148 9.51 -9.33 -9.20
N GLU A 149 10.17 -10.24 -8.50
CA GLU A 149 10.84 -9.93 -7.24
C GLU A 149 11.84 -8.78 -7.37
N ASP A 150 12.71 -8.81 -8.38
CA ASP A 150 13.77 -7.81 -8.54
C ASP A 150 13.22 -6.41 -8.83
N VAL A 151 12.14 -6.31 -9.58
CA VAL A 151 11.51 -5.02 -9.90
C VAL A 151 10.87 -4.43 -8.65
N ILE A 152 10.10 -5.23 -7.91
CA ILE A 152 9.47 -4.79 -6.67
C ILE A 152 10.55 -4.37 -5.66
N TYR A 153 11.58 -5.18 -5.53
CA TYR A 153 12.71 -4.89 -4.64
C TYR A 153 13.33 -3.52 -4.98
N ARG A 154 13.64 -3.29 -6.24
CA ARG A 154 14.29 -2.05 -6.68
C ARG A 154 13.41 -0.83 -6.42
N GLU A 155 12.15 -0.89 -6.81
CA GLU A 155 11.26 0.27 -6.71
C GLU A 155 10.84 0.56 -5.27
N PHE A 156 10.62 -0.47 -4.48
CA PHE A 156 10.30 -0.32 -3.07
C PHE A 156 11.51 0.23 -2.31
N SER A 157 12.71 -0.32 -2.52
CA SER A 157 13.93 0.18 -1.91
C SER A 157 14.19 1.64 -2.28
N ARG A 158 13.92 2.00 -3.53
CA ARG A 158 14.13 3.37 -4.01
C ARG A 158 13.29 4.36 -3.21
N LEU A 159 12.01 4.07 -2.99
CA LEU A 159 11.12 4.96 -2.23
C LEU A 159 11.53 5.09 -0.76
N LEU A 160 12.21 4.09 -0.21
CA LEU A 160 12.69 4.16 1.17
C LEU A 160 14.05 4.86 1.30
N SER A 161 14.85 4.84 0.23
CA SER A 161 16.23 5.34 0.25
C SER A 161 16.38 6.71 -0.41
N ASP A 162 15.52 7.08 -1.34
CA ASP A 162 15.61 8.32 -2.12
C ASP A 162 14.46 9.25 -1.74
N GLU A 163 14.77 10.25 -0.91
CA GLU A 163 13.77 11.22 -0.45
C GLU A 163 13.16 12.03 -1.60
N GLY A 164 13.94 12.30 -2.64
CA GLY A 164 13.44 13.02 -3.81
C GLY A 164 12.42 12.22 -4.60
N GLU A 165 12.67 10.93 -4.80
CA GLU A 165 11.71 10.04 -5.46
C GLU A 165 10.42 9.91 -4.65
N TYR A 166 10.56 9.76 -3.33
CA TYR A 166 9.39 9.71 -2.45
C TYR A 166 8.58 10.99 -2.53
N ALA A 167 9.24 12.13 -2.42
CA ALA A 167 8.57 13.44 -2.45
C ALA A 167 7.88 13.68 -3.80
N ALA A 168 8.49 13.27 -4.89
CA ALA A 168 7.91 13.41 -6.23
C ALA A 168 6.58 12.67 -6.34
N MET A 169 6.49 11.46 -5.80
CA MET A 169 5.24 10.70 -5.80
C MET A 169 4.23 11.25 -4.79
N SER A 170 4.69 11.59 -3.60
CA SER A 170 3.83 12.08 -2.51
C SER A 170 3.17 13.41 -2.85
N HIS A 171 3.87 14.27 -3.57
CA HIS A 171 3.39 15.62 -3.93
C HIS A 171 2.82 15.71 -5.35
N ALA A 172 2.77 14.63 -6.11
CA ALA A 172 2.21 14.65 -7.45
C ALA A 172 0.71 14.97 -7.40
N SER A 173 0.23 15.67 -8.43
CA SER A 173 -1.20 16.03 -8.52
C SER A 173 -2.04 14.79 -8.77
N ASN A 174 -3.07 14.60 -7.94
CA ASN A 174 -3.98 13.47 -8.09
C ASN A 174 -4.98 13.74 -9.22
N PRO A 175 -4.95 12.95 -10.31
CA PRO A 175 -5.84 13.17 -11.45
C PRO A 175 -7.30 12.78 -11.18
N TYR A 176 -7.58 12.13 -10.06
CA TYR A 176 -8.91 11.64 -9.71
C TYR A 176 -9.71 12.62 -8.85
N GLY A 177 -9.11 13.74 -8.47
CA GLY A 177 -9.74 14.77 -7.66
C GLY A 177 -9.03 15.00 -6.33
N ASP A 178 -9.53 15.97 -5.57
CA ASP A 178 -8.95 16.41 -4.30
C ASP A 178 -9.87 16.16 -3.10
N GLY A 179 -10.97 15.43 -3.29
CA GLY A 179 -11.97 15.21 -2.25
C GLY A 179 -13.02 16.29 -2.14
N HIS A 180 -13.10 17.20 -3.10
CA HIS A 180 -14.06 18.30 -3.11
C HIS A 180 -15.09 18.20 -4.23
N ALA A 181 -15.29 17.00 -4.79
CA ALA A 181 -16.21 16.83 -5.92
C ALA A 181 -17.64 17.28 -5.59
N SER A 182 -18.11 16.99 -4.38
CA SER A 182 -19.44 17.40 -3.94
C SER A 182 -19.62 18.90 -3.77
N GLU A 183 -18.53 19.64 -3.58
CA GLU A 183 -18.55 21.10 -3.42
C GLU A 183 -18.56 21.82 -4.76
N ARG A 184 -18.22 21.12 -5.84
CA ARG A 184 -18.12 21.69 -7.20
C ARG A 184 -19.41 21.57 -8.01
N ILE A 185 -20.39 20.87 -7.49
CA ILE A 185 -21.67 20.64 -8.17
C ILE A 185 -22.68 21.81 -7.93
#